data_3a42b6850542fd0c3f65a73f1a8a79c8
#
_entry.id   3a42b6850542fd0c3f65a73f1a8a79c8
#
_cell.length_a   1.000
_cell.length_b   1.000
_cell.length_c   1.000
_cell.angle_alpha   90.00
_cell.angle_beta   90.00
_cell.angle_gamma   90.00
#
_symmetry.space_group_name_H-M   'P 1'
#
loop_
_entity.id
_entity.type
_entity.pdbx_description
1 polymer ?
#
loop_
_entity_poly.entity_id
_entity_poly.type
_entity_poly.pdbx_seq_one_letter_code
_entity_poly.pdbx_strand_id
1 'polypeptide(L)'
;GLTSGPPDLDQQEVLNCEYGSNVIEFEASINSEYQTPKVESKAWSPDDQEILVTEGTPSFTNSLGNLDTATLAEVWGEQSSLFQHTGNISEDELTAWSNARATRNQLAKVIGRVRVKGTHEAQVGEAITLSGFGDRFVGKALATGIRHELQNGNWTTDIQFGISPEGFLSKSRVYGGAFNGLVPSVQGCQIGVVTQLEEDPLGSFRVRVKIPIMDNEEEGIWARLVRPYAGDGYGYCLYPEIG
;
A
#
# COMPACT_ATOMS: atom_id res chain seq x y z
N GLY A 1 -10.46 1.89 13.80
CA GLY A 1 -9.31 2.67 14.22
C GLY A 1 -8.26 2.73 13.13
N LEU A 2 -7.64 3.87 12.94
CA LEU A 2 -6.45 3.99 12.11
C LEU A 2 -5.25 3.64 13.01
N THR A 3 -4.53 2.57 12.70
CA THR A 3 -3.26 2.26 13.35
C THR A 3 -2.17 3.07 12.66
N SER A 4 -1.37 3.78 13.44
CA SER A 4 -0.27 4.61 12.95
C SER A 4 1.03 3.82 12.88
N GLY A 5 1.13 2.86 11.98
CA GLY A 5 2.36 2.09 11.82
C GLY A 5 2.17 0.86 10.93
N PRO A 6 3.26 0.23 10.50
CA PRO A 6 3.16 -1.02 9.78
C PRO A 6 2.56 -2.11 10.68
N PRO A 7 1.83 -3.08 10.09
CA PRO A 7 1.34 -4.23 10.83
C PRO A 7 2.51 -4.99 11.46
N ASP A 8 2.35 -5.41 12.71
CA ASP A 8 3.35 -6.18 13.45
C ASP A 8 2.71 -7.48 13.95
N LEU A 9 3.19 -8.62 13.43
CA LEU A 9 2.79 -9.96 13.88
C LEU A 9 3.68 -10.53 14.99
N ASP A 10 4.79 -9.86 15.30
CA ASP A 10 5.69 -10.27 16.39
C ASP A 10 5.19 -9.81 17.76
N GLN A 11 4.17 -8.94 17.77
CA GLN A 11 3.49 -8.54 19.01
C GLN A 11 2.84 -9.75 19.72
N GLN A 12 2.57 -9.59 21.01
CA GLN A 12 1.90 -10.62 21.81
C GLN A 12 0.49 -10.86 21.22
N GLU A 13 0.14 -12.12 21.04
CA GLU A 13 -1.23 -12.50 20.65
C GLU A 13 -2.23 -12.14 21.73
N VAL A 14 -3.36 -11.58 21.32
CA VAL A 14 -4.45 -11.21 22.22
C VAL A 14 -5.48 -12.31 22.40
N LEU A 15 -5.57 -13.23 21.42
CA LEU A 15 -6.55 -14.33 21.44
C LEU A 15 -5.99 -15.57 20.74
N ASN A 16 -6.15 -16.73 21.36
CA ASN A 16 -5.94 -18.03 20.71
C ASN A 16 -7.28 -18.59 20.22
N CYS A 17 -7.41 -18.76 18.90
CA CYS A 17 -8.55 -19.42 18.26
C CYS A 17 -8.21 -20.89 18.03
N GLU A 18 -8.76 -21.78 18.87
CA GLU A 18 -8.44 -23.21 18.87
C GLU A 18 -9.61 -24.05 18.38
N TYR A 19 -9.36 -24.87 17.34
CA TYR A 19 -10.34 -25.81 16.83
C TYR A 19 -10.74 -26.84 17.91
N GLY A 20 -12.03 -27.02 18.08
CA GLY A 20 -12.56 -27.94 19.11
C GLY A 20 -12.67 -27.33 20.52
N SER A 21 -12.26 -26.08 20.73
CA SER A 21 -12.33 -25.36 22.01
C SER A 21 -13.30 -24.18 21.94
N ASN A 22 -12.86 -23.06 21.37
CA ASN A 22 -13.62 -21.80 21.32
C ASN A 22 -14.12 -21.43 19.92
N VAL A 23 -13.68 -22.14 18.88
CA VAL A 23 -14.05 -21.87 17.48
C VAL A 23 -15.38 -22.55 17.14
N ILE A 24 -16.27 -21.80 16.51
CA ILE A 24 -17.57 -22.23 16.02
C ILE A 24 -17.51 -22.51 14.51
N GLU A 25 -16.86 -21.63 13.76
CA GLU A 25 -16.77 -21.71 12.30
C GLU A 25 -15.41 -21.19 11.86
N PHE A 26 -14.83 -21.80 10.83
CA PHE A 26 -13.57 -21.39 10.25
C PHE A 26 -13.62 -21.51 8.73
N GLU A 27 -13.26 -20.43 8.06
CA GLU A 27 -13.12 -20.36 6.60
C GLU A 27 -11.79 -19.68 6.29
N ALA A 28 -10.97 -20.32 5.49
CA ALA A 28 -9.72 -19.73 5.03
C ALA A 28 -9.35 -20.21 3.64
N SER A 29 -8.67 -19.36 2.91
CA SER A 29 -8.10 -19.64 1.58
C SER A 29 -6.67 -19.19 1.49
N ILE A 30 -5.85 -19.96 0.76
CA ILE A 30 -4.49 -19.60 0.42
C ILE A 30 -4.52 -18.97 -0.97
N ASN A 31 -3.94 -17.78 -1.09
CA ASN A 31 -3.87 -17.05 -2.35
C ASN A 31 -2.42 -17.01 -2.84
N SER A 32 -2.16 -17.62 -3.99
CA SER A 32 -0.84 -17.63 -4.63
C SER A 32 -0.69 -16.55 -5.70
N GLU A 33 -1.79 -15.92 -6.17
CA GLU A 33 -1.79 -14.99 -7.32
C GLU A 33 -0.88 -13.78 -7.12
N TYR A 34 -0.78 -13.30 -5.87
CA TYR A 34 -0.01 -12.08 -5.57
C TYR A 34 1.26 -12.39 -4.75
N GLN A 35 1.63 -13.67 -4.68
CA GLN A 35 2.84 -14.08 -3.97
C GLN A 35 4.02 -13.99 -4.91
N THR A 36 4.91 -13.04 -4.65
CA THR A 36 6.16 -12.88 -5.39
C THR A 36 7.32 -12.82 -4.41
N PRO A 37 8.43 -13.52 -4.67
CA PRO A 37 9.57 -13.51 -3.77
C PRO A 37 10.25 -12.15 -3.71
N LYS A 38 10.12 -11.35 -4.76
CA LYS A 38 10.75 -10.04 -4.88
C LYS A 38 9.75 -9.00 -5.35
N VAL A 39 9.72 -7.86 -4.67
CA VAL A 39 9.02 -6.64 -5.11
C VAL A 39 10.07 -5.61 -5.49
N GLU A 40 10.10 -5.21 -6.73
CA GLU A 40 11.01 -4.21 -7.25
C GLU A 40 10.23 -2.97 -7.70
N SER A 41 10.70 -1.79 -7.34
CA SER A 41 10.11 -0.52 -7.78
C SER A 41 11.13 0.32 -8.51
N LYS A 42 10.69 0.98 -9.58
CA LYS A 42 11.51 1.86 -10.43
C LYS A 42 10.88 3.23 -10.56
N ALA A 43 11.72 4.26 -10.50
CA ALA A 43 11.35 5.63 -10.79
C ALA A 43 12.46 6.33 -11.56
N TRP A 44 12.11 7.39 -12.27
CA TRP A 44 13.10 8.24 -12.94
C TRP A 44 13.50 9.40 -12.04
N SER A 45 14.80 9.53 -11.72
CA SER A 45 15.35 10.73 -11.09
C SER A 45 15.70 11.75 -12.18
N PRO A 46 14.99 12.89 -12.24
CA PRO A 46 15.32 13.90 -13.23
C PRO A 46 16.58 14.68 -12.87
N ASP A 47 16.96 14.70 -11.61
CA ASP A 47 18.11 15.46 -11.11
C ASP A 47 19.41 14.71 -11.41
N ASP A 48 19.42 13.40 -11.21
CA ASP A 48 20.56 12.52 -11.50
C ASP A 48 20.54 11.98 -12.94
N GLN A 49 19.39 12.08 -13.62
CA GLN A 49 19.14 11.51 -14.96
C GLN A 49 19.34 9.98 -14.99
N GLU A 50 18.97 9.31 -13.90
CA GLU A 50 19.12 7.88 -13.73
C GLU A 50 17.78 7.22 -13.30
N ILE A 51 17.73 5.90 -13.49
CA ILE A 51 16.61 5.11 -12.98
C ILE A 51 16.93 4.68 -11.55
N LEU A 52 16.16 5.18 -10.60
CA LEU A 52 16.15 4.67 -9.23
C LEU A 52 15.50 3.29 -9.22
N VAL A 53 16.14 2.34 -8.56
CA VAL A 53 15.63 0.98 -8.39
C VAL A 53 15.71 0.63 -6.92
N THR A 54 14.58 0.23 -6.33
CA THR A 54 14.53 -0.22 -4.93
C THR A 54 13.86 -1.56 -4.83
N GLU A 55 14.27 -2.34 -3.84
CA GLU A 55 13.68 -3.64 -3.53
C GLU A 55 12.88 -3.56 -2.22
N GLY A 56 11.67 -4.07 -2.24
CA GLY A 56 10.77 -4.05 -1.09
C GLY A 56 11.06 -5.20 -0.14
N THR A 57 11.25 -4.85 1.13
CA THR A 57 11.36 -5.79 2.25
C THR A 57 10.09 -5.70 3.08
N PRO A 58 9.37 -6.81 3.32
CA PRO A 58 8.17 -6.77 4.17
C PRO A 58 8.55 -6.44 5.62
N SER A 59 7.66 -5.74 6.32
CA SER A 59 7.89 -5.37 7.74
C SER A 59 7.87 -6.59 8.68
N PHE A 60 7.34 -7.71 8.24
CA PHE A 60 7.33 -8.98 8.98
C PHE A 60 7.27 -10.16 8.01
N THR A 61 7.59 -11.36 8.49
CA THR A 61 7.39 -12.60 7.76
C THR A 61 6.09 -13.25 8.23
N ASN A 62 5.16 -13.49 7.30
CA ASN A 62 3.91 -14.17 7.63
C ASN A 62 4.14 -15.67 7.81
N SER A 63 4.20 -16.10 9.08
CA SER A 63 4.41 -17.50 9.48
C SER A 63 3.12 -18.34 9.52
N LEU A 64 1.97 -17.79 9.11
CA LEU A 64 0.71 -18.52 9.06
C LEU A 64 0.79 -19.62 8.00
N GLY A 65 0.60 -20.84 8.44
CA GLY A 65 0.69 -22.04 7.60
C GLY A 65 2.13 -22.45 7.23
N ASN A 66 2.25 -23.59 6.57
CA ASN A 66 3.51 -24.21 6.20
C ASN A 66 3.96 -23.96 4.74
N LEU A 67 3.29 -23.04 4.03
CA LEU A 67 3.68 -22.59 2.70
C LEU A 67 4.30 -21.19 2.79
N ASP A 68 5.49 -21.05 2.26
CA ASP A 68 6.14 -19.76 2.11
C ASP A 68 5.77 -19.06 0.79
N THR A 69 6.10 -17.78 0.71
CA THR A 69 5.82 -16.96 -0.48
C THR A 69 6.54 -17.46 -1.72
N ALA A 70 7.76 -18.00 -1.58
CA ALA A 70 8.54 -18.48 -2.70
C ALA A 70 7.90 -19.73 -3.33
N THR A 71 7.50 -20.70 -2.50
CA THR A 71 6.78 -21.90 -2.95
C THR A 71 5.46 -21.54 -3.64
N LEU A 72 4.72 -20.56 -3.14
CA LEU A 72 3.47 -20.13 -3.76
C LEU A 72 3.70 -19.39 -5.09
N ALA A 73 4.78 -18.63 -5.20
CA ALA A 73 5.15 -17.93 -6.43
C ALA A 73 5.54 -18.91 -7.57
N GLU A 74 6.13 -20.04 -7.24
CA GLU A 74 6.48 -21.08 -8.23
C GLU A 74 5.26 -21.59 -9.00
N VAL A 75 4.06 -21.56 -8.41
CA VAL A 75 2.81 -21.99 -9.06
C VAL A 75 2.53 -21.17 -10.33
N TRP A 76 2.89 -19.89 -10.31
CA TRP A 76 2.70 -18.96 -11.43
C TRP A 76 3.97 -18.72 -12.22
N GLY A 77 5.12 -19.22 -11.75
CA GLY A 77 6.42 -18.97 -12.36
C GLY A 77 6.92 -17.54 -12.21
N GLU A 78 6.30 -16.73 -11.34
CA GLU A 78 6.69 -15.36 -11.11
C GLU A 78 7.90 -15.27 -10.17
N GLN A 79 8.93 -14.53 -10.61
CA GLN A 79 10.16 -14.31 -9.84
C GLN A 79 10.16 -12.94 -9.15
N SER A 80 9.50 -11.95 -9.73
CA SER A 80 9.44 -10.59 -9.19
C SER A 80 8.22 -9.83 -9.67
N SER A 81 7.71 -8.94 -8.83
CA SER A 81 6.73 -7.92 -9.20
C SER A 81 7.43 -6.60 -9.41
N LEU A 82 7.27 -6.02 -10.61
CA LEU A 82 7.84 -4.72 -10.96
C LEU A 82 6.76 -3.63 -10.88
N PHE A 83 7.04 -2.59 -10.11
CA PHE A 83 6.23 -1.38 -10.03
C PHE A 83 7.00 -0.19 -10.60
N GLN A 84 6.34 0.67 -11.36
CA GLN A 84 6.94 1.83 -11.97
C GLN A 84 6.19 3.09 -11.53
N HIS A 85 6.94 4.07 -11.07
CA HIS A 85 6.43 5.38 -10.70
C HIS A 85 6.84 6.41 -11.75
N THR A 86 5.87 7.17 -12.25
CA THR A 86 6.09 8.14 -13.34
C THR A 86 6.42 9.55 -12.86
N GLY A 87 6.26 9.82 -11.56
CA GLY A 87 6.54 11.13 -10.96
C GLY A 87 7.94 11.21 -10.37
N ASN A 88 8.35 12.42 -10.00
CA ASN A 88 9.54 12.64 -9.21
C ASN A 88 9.29 12.16 -7.78
N ILE A 89 10.04 11.18 -7.34
CA ILE A 89 9.92 10.54 -6.02
C ILE A 89 11.33 10.35 -5.46
N SER A 90 11.50 10.55 -4.16
CA SER A 90 12.76 10.28 -3.49
C SER A 90 13.01 8.76 -3.37
N GLU A 91 14.26 8.36 -3.22
CA GLU A 91 14.63 6.96 -3.02
C GLU A 91 14.00 6.38 -1.75
N ASP A 92 13.95 7.16 -0.66
CA ASP A 92 13.34 6.75 0.60
C ASP A 92 11.83 6.51 0.45
N GLU A 93 11.14 7.38 -0.27
CA GLU A 93 9.71 7.24 -0.54
C GLU A 93 9.44 6.04 -1.45
N LEU A 94 10.25 5.84 -2.49
CA LEU A 94 10.16 4.69 -3.38
C LEU A 94 10.38 3.37 -2.61
N THR A 95 11.35 3.36 -1.69
CA THR A 95 11.63 2.22 -0.80
C THR A 95 10.46 1.95 0.14
N ALA A 96 9.90 3.00 0.77
CA ALA A 96 8.73 2.85 1.63
C ALA A 96 7.52 2.28 0.88
N TRP A 97 7.34 2.71 -0.36
CA TRP A 97 6.28 2.20 -1.25
C TRP A 97 6.48 0.71 -1.59
N SER A 98 7.72 0.32 -1.92
CA SER A 98 8.09 -1.08 -2.16
C SER A 98 7.87 -1.96 -0.93
N ASN A 99 8.29 -1.49 0.25
CA ASN A 99 8.12 -2.20 1.52
C ASN A 99 6.64 -2.38 1.88
N ALA A 100 5.83 -1.35 1.69
CA ALA A 100 4.38 -1.42 1.92
C ALA A 100 3.72 -2.46 1.00
N ARG A 101 4.17 -2.56 -0.25
CA ARG A 101 3.66 -3.56 -1.20
C ARG A 101 4.08 -4.97 -0.81
N ALA A 102 5.35 -5.17 -0.44
CA ALA A 102 5.86 -6.46 0.03
C ALA A 102 5.12 -6.94 1.29
N THR A 103 4.88 -6.04 2.25
CA THR A 103 4.11 -6.32 3.46
C THR A 103 2.66 -6.71 3.13
N ARG A 104 2.03 -6.03 2.20
CA ARG A 104 0.67 -6.33 1.77
C ARG A 104 0.58 -7.70 1.09
N ASN A 105 1.54 -8.07 0.26
CA ASN A 105 1.61 -9.39 -0.36
C ASN A 105 1.71 -10.49 0.71
N GLN A 106 2.51 -10.29 1.76
CA GLN A 106 2.59 -11.22 2.89
C GLN A 106 1.24 -11.40 3.61
N LEU A 107 0.51 -10.32 3.85
CA LEU A 107 -0.82 -10.38 4.48
C LEU A 107 -1.88 -11.02 3.59
N ALA A 108 -1.69 -10.96 2.27
CA ALA A 108 -2.60 -11.56 1.31
C ALA A 108 -2.40 -13.07 1.11
N LYS A 109 -1.35 -13.66 1.69
CA LYS A 109 -1.03 -15.09 1.56
C LYS A 109 -2.17 -16.00 2.03
N VAL A 110 -2.73 -15.70 3.18
CA VAL A 110 -3.87 -16.41 3.76
C VAL A 110 -4.92 -15.41 4.17
N ILE A 111 -6.11 -15.58 3.63
CA ILE A 111 -7.26 -14.72 3.91
C ILE A 111 -8.38 -15.59 4.46
N GLY A 112 -9.03 -15.15 5.51
CA GLY A 112 -10.11 -15.94 6.08
C GLY A 112 -10.87 -15.23 7.17
N ARG A 113 -11.74 -16.04 7.78
CA ARG A 113 -12.59 -15.66 8.89
C ARG A 113 -12.64 -16.80 9.90
N VAL A 114 -12.58 -16.46 11.16
CA VAL A 114 -12.85 -17.36 12.27
C VAL A 114 -13.97 -16.79 13.13
N ARG A 115 -14.98 -17.60 13.39
CA ARG A 115 -16.06 -17.28 14.34
C ARG A 115 -15.80 -18.00 15.65
N VAL A 116 -15.72 -17.24 16.71
CA VAL A 116 -15.51 -17.72 18.07
C VAL A 116 -16.68 -17.36 18.98
N LYS A 117 -16.74 -17.99 20.16
CA LYS A 117 -17.64 -17.51 21.24
C LYS A 117 -17.34 -16.05 21.53
N GLY A 118 -18.36 -15.29 21.90
CA GLY A 118 -18.27 -13.87 22.16
C GLY A 118 -17.09 -13.51 23.07
N THR A 119 -16.23 -12.64 22.59
CA THR A 119 -15.07 -12.11 23.29
C THR A 119 -14.83 -10.65 22.94
N HIS A 120 -14.27 -9.90 23.88
CA HIS A 120 -13.87 -8.50 23.69
C HIS A 120 -12.35 -8.34 23.51
N GLU A 121 -11.60 -9.45 23.61
CA GLU A 121 -10.15 -9.43 23.61
C GLU A 121 -9.57 -9.07 22.24
N ALA A 122 -10.22 -9.54 21.16
CA ALA A 122 -9.71 -9.27 19.80
C ALA A 122 -10.02 -7.84 19.36
N GLN A 123 -9.02 -7.15 18.82
CA GLN A 123 -9.15 -5.83 18.21
C GLN A 123 -8.53 -5.82 16.80
N VAL A 124 -9.00 -4.91 15.94
CA VAL A 124 -8.46 -4.76 14.60
C VAL A 124 -7.01 -4.22 14.67
N GLY A 125 -6.10 -4.86 13.97
CA GLY A 125 -4.67 -4.54 13.98
C GLY A 125 -3.85 -5.36 14.97
N GLU A 126 -4.48 -6.23 15.76
CA GLU A 126 -3.80 -7.12 16.70
C GLU A 126 -3.58 -8.52 16.15
N ALA A 127 -2.59 -9.21 16.70
CA ALA A 127 -2.29 -10.59 16.34
C ALA A 127 -3.19 -11.58 17.09
N ILE A 128 -3.76 -12.54 16.36
CA ILE A 128 -4.44 -13.70 16.89
C ILE A 128 -3.67 -14.96 16.53
N THR A 129 -3.78 -16.01 17.34
CA THR A 129 -3.19 -17.31 17.04
C THR A 129 -4.28 -18.26 16.56
N LEU A 130 -4.04 -18.96 15.47
CA LEU A 130 -4.88 -20.03 14.94
C LEU A 130 -4.24 -21.36 15.27
N SER A 131 -4.94 -22.26 15.98
CA SER A 131 -4.43 -23.56 16.40
C SER A 131 -5.43 -24.69 16.12
N GLY A 132 -4.90 -25.88 15.79
CA GLY A 132 -5.71 -27.06 15.51
C GLY A 132 -6.35 -27.13 14.11
N PHE A 133 -6.00 -26.23 13.18
CA PHE A 133 -6.55 -26.18 11.81
C PHE A 133 -5.68 -26.90 10.76
N GLY A 134 -4.75 -27.75 11.21
CA GLY A 134 -3.78 -28.42 10.37
C GLY A 134 -2.64 -27.49 9.91
N ASP A 135 -1.56 -28.07 9.38
CA ASP A 135 -0.31 -27.36 9.09
C ASP A 135 -0.46 -26.18 8.11
N ARG A 136 -1.54 -26.18 7.33
CA ARG A 136 -1.80 -25.13 6.32
C ARG A 136 -2.25 -23.81 6.91
N PHE A 137 -2.87 -23.82 8.10
CA PHE A 137 -3.57 -22.66 8.67
C PHE A 137 -3.22 -22.40 10.13
N VAL A 138 -2.24 -23.09 10.68
CA VAL A 138 -1.74 -22.88 12.05
C VAL A 138 -0.72 -21.74 12.05
N GLY A 139 -0.78 -20.87 13.05
CA GLY A 139 0.16 -19.78 13.25
C GLY A 139 -0.51 -18.46 13.63
N LYS A 140 0.27 -17.37 13.60
CA LYS A 140 -0.21 -16.03 13.90
C LYS A 140 -0.85 -15.37 12.67
N ALA A 141 -1.98 -14.72 12.87
CA ALA A 141 -2.70 -13.97 11.85
C ALA A 141 -3.03 -12.57 12.36
N LEU A 142 -3.01 -11.58 11.47
CA LEU A 142 -3.42 -10.21 11.79
C LEU A 142 -4.94 -10.10 11.68
N ALA A 143 -5.61 -9.68 12.75
CA ALA A 143 -7.04 -9.37 12.73
C ALA A 143 -7.27 -8.08 11.92
N THR A 144 -7.99 -8.20 10.81
CA THR A 144 -8.26 -7.09 9.88
C THR A 144 -9.69 -6.58 9.93
N GLY A 145 -10.58 -7.34 10.52
CA GLY A 145 -11.97 -6.95 10.73
C GLY A 145 -12.58 -7.72 11.88
N ILE A 146 -13.48 -7.08 12.64
CA ILE A 146 -14.18 -7.70 13.75
C ILE A 146 -15.66 -7.36 13.66
N ARG A 147 -16.49 -8.37 13.84
CA ARG A 147 -17.94 -8.24 13.93
C ARG A 147 -18.46 -9.00 15.15
N HIS A 148 -19.11 -8.30 16.03
CA HIS A 148 -19.85 -8.91 17.13
C HIS A 148 -21.31 -9.10 16.74
N GLU A 149 -21.84 -10.26 17.04
CA GLU A 149 -23.24 -10.58 16.80
C GLU A 149 -23.87 -11.08 18.11
N LEU A 150 -24.90 -10.37 18.55
CA LEU A 150 -25.75 -10.78 19.69
C LEU A 150 -27.12 -11.12 19.14
N GLN A 151 -27.46 -12.42 19.18
CA GLN A 151 -28.75 -12.89 18.69
C GLN A 151 -29.30 -14.00 19.60
N ASN A 152 -30.56 -13.87 20.01
CA ASN A 152 -31.25 -14.88 20.85
C ASN A 152 -30.48 -15.27 22.12
N GLY A 153 -29.83 -14.32 22.77
CA GLY A 153 -29.04 -14.56 23.97
C GLY A 153 -27.64 -15.17 23.72
N ASN A 154 -27.29 -15.44 22.48
CA ASN A 154 -25.96 -15.88 22.10
C ASN A 154 -25.12 -14.69 21.61
N TRP A 155 -23.87 -14.64 22.07
CA TRP A 155 -22.87 -13.71 21.61
C TRP A 155 -21.76 -14.45 20.86
N THR A 156 -21.49 -14.04 19.63
CA THR A 156 -20.39 -14.55 18.79
C THR A 156 -19.55 -13.40 18.29
N THR A 157 -18.30 -13.70 18.03
CA THR A 157 -17.34 -12.75 17.45
C THR A 157 -16.74 -13.35 16.18
N ASP A 158 -16.99 -12.69 15.04
CA ASP A 158 -16.34 -12.99 13.77
C ASP A 158 -15.07 -12.16 13.66
N ILE A 159 -13.95 -12.80 13.43
CA ILE A 159 -12.66 -12.16 13.23
C ILE A 159 -12.19 -12.46 11.81
N GLN A 160 -12.04 -11.42 11.01
CA GLN A 160 -11.43 -11.52 9.69
C GLN A 160 -9.93 -11.37 9.82
N PHE A 161 -9.17 -12.14 9.05
CA PHE A 161 -7.72 -12.06 9.00
C PHE A 161 -7.21 -12.11 7.56
N GLY A 162 -6.00 -11.56 7.36
CA GLY A 162 -5.48 -11.33 6.02
C GLY A 162 -6.13 -10.13 5.32
N ILE A 163 -5.52 -9.64 4.26
CA ILE A 163 -6.04 -8.52 3.46
C ILE A 163 -6.03 -8.87 1.98
N SER A 164 -6.93 -8.23 1.23
CA SER A 164 -6.84 -8.28 -0.22
C SER A 164 -5.56 -7.56 -0.68
N PRO A 165 -4.80 -8.13 -1.62
CA PRO A 165 -3.62 -7.50 -2.19
C PRO A 165 -3.98 -6.25 -3.00
N GLU A 166 -5.19 -6.20 -3.54
CA GLU A 166 -5.73 -5.03 -4.20
C GLU A 166 -6.06 -3.95 -3.17
N GLY A 167 -5.56 -2.74 -3.38
CA GLY A 167 -5.90 -1.59 -2.56
C GLY A 167 -7.39 -1.23 -2.67
N PHE A 168 -7.92 -0.58 -1.63
CA PHE A 168 -9.31 -0.10 -1.62
C PHE A 168 -9.63 0.74 -2.87
N LEU A 169 -8.72 1.62 -3.27
CA LEU A 169 -8.90 2.50 -4.43
C LEU A 169 -8.89 1.75 -5.76
N SER A 170 -8.26 0.58 -5.85
CA SER A 170 -8.31 -0.27 -7.04
C SER A 170 -9.66 -0.96 -7.20
N LYS A 171 -10.30 -1.32 -6.10
CA LYS A 171 -11.64 -1.97 -6.08
C LYS A 171 -12.77 -0.97 -6.21
N SER A 172 -12.60 0.21 -5.63
CA SER A 172 -13.57 1.29 -5.76
C SER A 172 -13.31 1.98 -7.09
N ARG A 173 -14.35 2.16 -7.91
CA ARG A 173 -14.31 3.05 -9.07
C ARG A 173 -14.23 4.51 -8.58
N VAL A 174 -13.20 4.81 -7.81
CA VAL A 174 -12.87 6.18 -7.47
C VAL A 174 -12.25 6.76 -8.74
N TYR A 175 -12.98 7.63 -9.40
CA TYR A 175 -12.49 8.38 -10.54
C TYR A 175 -11.39 9.32 -10.06
N GLY A 176 -10.20 8.78 -9.94
CA GLY A 176 -8.97 9.49 -9.68
C GLY A 176 -7.95 9.05 -10.72
N GLY A 177 -7.30 9.99 -11.37
CA GLY A 177 -6.26 9.69 -12.34
C GLY A 177 -5.08 8.96 -11.69
N ALA A 178 -4.19 8.53 -12.52
CA ALA A 178 -3.08 7.63 -12.25
C ALA A 178 -1.98 8.21 -11.34
N PHE A 179 -2.33 8.81 -10.21
CA PHE A 179 -1.34 9.10 -9.19
C PHE A 179 -1.26 7.92 -8.21
N ASN A 180 -0.59 6.85 -8.63
CA ASN A 180 -0.36 5.61 -7.86
C ASN A 180 -1.61 4.94 -7.26
N GLY A 181 -2.82 5.32 -7.66
CA GLY A 181 -4.06 4.77 -7.10
C GLY A 181 -4.30 5.07 -5.61
N LEU A 182 -3.47 5.92 -4.98
CA LEU A 182 -3.54 6.22 -3.55
C LEU A 182 -4.29 7.51 -3.24
N VAL A 183 -4.26 8.48 -4.14
CA VAL A 183 -4.90 9.79 -3.94
C VAL A 183 -5.68 10.18 -5.21
N PRO A 184 -6.91 10.69 -5.08
CA PRO A 184 -7.64 11.26 -6.21
C PRO A 184 -6.81 12.39 -6.84
N SER A 185 -6.56 12.31 -8.16
CA SER A 185 -5.87 13.38 -8.87
C SER A 185 -6.87 14.33 -9.50
N VAL A 186 -6.50 15.58 -9.61
CA VAL A 186 -7.21 16.56 -10.43
C VAL A 186 -6.96 16.19 -11.90
N GLN A 187 -8.02 15.83 -12.63
CA GLN A 187 -7.90 15.43 -14.03
C GLN A 187 -8.01 16.64 -14.97
N GLY A 188 -7.27 16.56 -16.07
CA GLY A 188 -7.28 17.57 -17.12
C GLY A 188 -6.37 18.75 -16.86
N CYS A 189 -6.37 19.69 -17.80
CA CYS A 189 -5.64 20.95 -17.66
C CYS A 189 -6.35 21.88 -16.69
N GLN A 190 -5.59 22.54 -15.84
CA GLN A 190 -6.08 23.55 -14.91
C GLN A 190 -5.48 24.90 -15.27
N ILE A 191 -6.25 25.95 -15.01
CA ILE A 191 -5.74 27.32 -15.14
C ILE A 191 -4.94 27.64 -13.88
N GLY A 192 -3.74 28.17 -14.07
CA GLY A 192 -2.86 28.59 -12.98
C GLY A 192 -2.30 29.99 -13.22
N VAL A 193 -2.00 30.68 -12.14
CA VAL A 193 -1.34 31.99 -12.15
C VAL A 193 0.11 31.78 -11.70
N VAL A 194 1.06 32.25 -12.48
CA VAL A 194 2.48 32.16 -12.14
C VAL A 194 2.81 33.16 -11.06
N THR A 195 3.32 32.70 -9.93
CA THR A 195 3.65 33.56 -8.79
C THR A 195 5.15 33.79 -8.61
N GLN A 196 5.99 32.86 -9.08
CA GLN A 196 7.43 32.98 -8.91
C GLN A 196 8.17 32.19 -10.01
N LEU A 197 9.27 32.75 -10.51
CA LEU A 197 10.11 32.15 -11.55
C LEU A 197 11.50 31.72 -11.04
N GLU A 198 11.89 32.21 -9.87
CA GLU A 198 13.22 32.02 -9.30
C GLU A 198 13.13 31.31 -7.95
N GLU A 199 14.29 30.93 -7.40
CA GLU A 199 14.40 30.29 -6.08
C GLU A 199 13.70 28.91 -5.99
N ASP A 200 13.73 28.14 -7.07
CA ASP A 200 13.29 26.74 -7.03
C ASP A 200 14.16 25.95 -6.04
N PRO A 201 13.58 25.37 -4.97
CA PRO A 201 14.33 24.68 -3.93
C PRO A 201 15.16 23.49 -4.42
N LEU A 202 14.76 22.88 -5.55
CA LEU A 202 15.48 21.76 -6.15
C LEU A 202 16.40 22.16 -7.30
N GLY A 203 16.43 23.44 -7.71
CA GLY A 203 17.23 23.89 -8.85
C GLY A 203 16.83 23.27 -10.20
N SER A 204 15.64 22.71 -10.30
CA SER A 204 15.14 21.95 -11.47
C SER A 204 14.42 22.85 -12.49
N PHE A 205 14.63 24.16 -12.45
CA PHE A 205 14.04 25.15 -13.37
C PHE A 205 12.50 25.10 -13.40
N ARG A 206 11.88 24.89 -12.24
CA ARG A 206 10.43 24.92 -12.06
C ARG A 206 9.95 26.35 -11.87
N VAL A 207 8.67 26.56 -12.13
CA VAL A 207 7.97 27.82 -11.83
C VAL A 207 6.93 27.57 -10.75
N ARG A 208 6.68 28.57 -9.93
CA ARG A 208 5.66 28.47 -8.90
C ARG A 208 4.32 28.92 -9.45
N VAL A 209 3.31 28.08 -9.33
CA VAL A 209 2.00 28.31 -9.93
C VAL A 209 0.90 28.14 -8.88
N LYS A 210 0.07 29.17 -8.75
CA LYS A 210 -1.14 29.15 -7.94
C LYS A 210 -2.31 28.66 -8.79
N ILE A 211 -2.96 27.60 -8.37
CA ILE A 211 -4.12 27.00 -9.07
C ILE A 211 -5.39 27.43 -8.31
N PRO A 212 -6.26 28.28 -8.89
CA PRO A 212 -7.40 28.87 -8.17
C PRO A 212 -8.42 27.88 -7.62
N ILE A 213 -8.49 26.66 -8.19
CA ILE A 213 -9.39 25.60 -7.72
C ILE A 213 -8.87 24.87 -6.48
N MET A 214 -7.59 24.99 -6.19
CA MET A 214 -6.97 24.47 -4.97
C MET A 214 -7.02 25.58 -3.91
N ASP A 215 -6.97 25.21 -2.63
CA ASP A 215 -7.03 26.16 -1.54
C ASP A 215 -5.93 27.24 -1.65
N ASN A 216 -6.31 28.50 -1.41
CA ASN A 216 -5.59 29.65 -1.94
C ASN A 216 -4.79 30.45 -0.92
N GLU A 217 -4.62 29.96 0.29
CA GLU A 217 -3.83 30.68 1.31
C GLU A 217 -2.31 30.55 1.08
N GLU A 218 -1.90 29.57 0.26
CA GLU A 218 -0.48 29.33 -0.03
C GLU A 218 -0.03 29.97 -1.36
N GLU A 219 1.26 30.21 -1.46
CA GLU A 219 1.92 30.84 -2.63
C GLU A 219 1.90 30.00 -3.91
N GLY A 220 1.33 28.79 -3.89
CA GLY A 220 1.23 27.88 -5.04
C GLY A 220 2.20 26.71 -4.98
N ILE A 221 2.19 25.90 -6.04
CA ILE A 221 3.01 24.68 -6.19
C ILE A 221 4.12 24.88 -7.20
N TRP A 222 5.25 24.20 -7.01
CA TRP A 222 6.34 24.17 -7.99
C TRP A 222 6.01 23.22 -9.13
N ALA A 223 5.92 23.74 -10.35
CA ALA A 223 5.57 23.02 -11.56
C ALA A 223 6.69 23.06 -12.60
N ARG A 224 6.92 21.95 -13.30
CA ARG A 224 7.85 21.91 -14.42
C ARG A 224 7.22 22.51 -15.67
N LEU A 225 8.03 23.20 -16.46
CA LEU A 225 7.62 23.70 -17.76
C LEU A 225 7.68 22.59 -18.81
N VAL A 226 6.62 22.48 -19.60
CA VAL A 226 6.66 21.68 -20.82
C VAL A 226 7.49 22.41 -21.85
N ARG A 227 8.52 21.78 -22.37
CA ARG A 227 9.40 22.32 -23.39
C ARG A 227 9.17 21.62 -24.72
N PRO A 228 8.96 22.33 -25.81
CA PRO A 228 8.72 21.71 -27.11
C PRO A 228 9.96 21.02 -27.68
N TYR A 229 11.14 21.42 -27.25
CA TYR A 229 12.41 20.85 -27.71
C TYR A 229 13.49 21.02 -26.63
N ALA A 230 14.14 19.93 -26.23
CA ALA A 230 15.23 19.92 -25.27
C ALA A 230 16.18 18.74 -25.52
N GLY A 231 17.48 18.95 -25.33
CA GLY A 231 18.53 17.96 -25.40
C GLY A 231 19.73 18.38 -24.56
N ASP A 232 20.81 17.59 -24.59
CA ASP A 232 22.03 17.87 -23.87
C ASP A 232 22.72 19.11 -24.47
N GLY A 233 22.77 20.19 -23.67
CA GLY A 233 23.37 21.46 -24.05
C GLY A 233 22.59 22.30 -25.06
N TYR A 234 21.39 21.91 -25.48
CA TYR A 234 20.55 22.68 -26.41
C TYR A 234 19.04 22.50 -26.10
N GLY A 235 18.26 23.51 -26.50
CA GLY A 235 16.84 23.47 -26.32
C GLY A 235 16.15 24.80 -26.57
N TYR A 236 14.81 24.76 -26.51
CA TYR A 236 13.98 25.95 -26.61
C TYR A 236 13.10 26.04 -25.40
N CYS A 237 13.29 27.10 -24.61
CA CYS A 237 12.55 27.30 -23.39
C CYS A 237 11.90 28.66 -23.36
N LEU A 238 10.58 28.71 -23.18
CA LEU A 238 9.84 29.93 -22.90
C LEU A 238 9.39 29.90 -21.45
N TYR A 239 9.80 30.89 -20.69
CA TYR A 239 9.27 31.12 -19.35
C TYR A 239 8.00 31.97 -19.45
N PRO A 240 6.93 31.61 -18.73
CA PRO A 240 5.76 32.46 -18.62
C PRO A 240 6.11 33.72 -17.81
N GLU A 241 5.34 34.76 -17.96
CA GLU A 241 5.43 35.95 -17.10
C GLU A 241 4.71 35.71 -15.77
N ILE A 242 5.05 36.50 -14.75
CA ILE A 242 4.34 36.49 -13.47
C ILE A 242 3.00 37.21 -13.66
N GLY A 243 1.89 36.59 -13.19
CA GLY A 243 0.55 37.16 -13.27
C GLY A 243 -0.44 36.40 -14.15
#